data_d44f73279755359788093f63b5f5e7ea
#
_entry.id   d44f73279755359788093f63b5f5e7ea
#
_cell.length_a   1.000
_cell.length_b   1.000
_cell.length_c   1.000
_cell.angle_alpha   90.00
_cell.angle_beta   90.00
_cell.angle_gamma   90.00
#
_symmetry.space_group_name_H-M   'P 1'
#
loop_
_entity.id
_entity.type
_entity.pdbx_description
1 polymer ?
#
loop_
_entity_poly.entity_id
_entity_poly.type
_entity_poly.pdbx_seq_one_letter_code
_entity_poly.pdbx_strand_id
1 'polypeptide(L)'
;MLCCVILSFFDKISIAVLLSSPAFQGALGVEGETTKLGFLMTGFLLSYGFSSMFLGFLSDIISPKKCLYAMLVLTAVIMTIMGFAESYAQMLTLRIVLGIAEGPMFAIAYTIVKRTFAPREQARATMLWLLGTPIGASIGFPFTIYILDNFGWRATFFAMALLTIPLLMLVVWVFRKVDVSTKSPLQKARGDKHVPLSSHRQSTRELFGNLSFWAICVFNIAFLAYLWGLNSWLPTYLVEDKGIDLDSAGIFSSLPFIAMLVGEVVGAFVSDRFDKRALMCAFSLFGAGLGLLLVLSIDASNIAMISAMSFSAMCWGVGAPNIFALLAKATPAKVSATAGGILNGFGNFSGALTPVIIGALIASTGNMTAGLLFMAVLAFAGGAVLLPLVRRY
;
A
#
# COMPACT_ATOMS: atom_id res chain seq x y z
N MET A 1 13.92 -5.91 -2.16
CA MET A 1 12.71 -5.12 -1.83
C MET A 1 11.42 -5.84 -2.27
N LEU A 2 11.31 -6.35 -3.52
CA LEU A 2 10.12 -7.08 -3.98
C LEU A 2 9.64 -8.13 -2.96
N CYS A 3 10.51 -9.07 -2.58
CA CYS A 3 10.15 -10.13 -1.62
C CYS A 3 9.71 -9.59 -0.24
N CYS A 4 10.27 -8.44 0.18
CA CYS A 4 9.86 -7.81 1.44
C CYS A 4 8.41 -7.28 1.34
N VAL A 5 8.05 -6.70 0.19
CA VAL A 5 6.69 -6.20 -0.04
C VAL A 5 5.71 -7.37 -0.22
N ILE A 6 6.10 -8.43 -0.92
CA ILE A 6 5.30 -9.67 -1.03
C ILE A 6 4.95 -10.17 0.37
N LEU A 7 5.94 -10.35 1.25
CA LEU A 7 5.70 -10.85 2.60
C LEU A 7 4.84 -9.90 3.44
N SER A 8 5.11 -8.59 3.40
CA SER A 8 4.30 -7.61 4.15
C SER A 8 2.84 -7.56 3.68
N PHE A 9 2.58 -7.73 2.37
CA PHE A 9 1.19 -7.84 1.89
C PHE A 9 0.53 -9.16 2.25
N PHE A 10 1.31 -10.22 2.29
CA PHE A 10 0.90 -11.52 2.79
C PHE A 10 0.38 -11.42 4.23
N ASP A 11 1.15 -10.80 5.12
CA ASP A 11 0.78 -10.56 6.52
C ASP A 11 -0.51 -9.73 6.66
N LYS A 12 -0.68 -8.71 5.80
CA LYS A 12 -1.87 -7.86 5.79
C LYS A 12 -3.14 -8.60 5.38
N ILE A 13 -3.01 -9.52 4.42
CA ILE A 13 -4.15 -10.23 3.85
C ILE A 13 -4.51 -11.47 4.66
N SER A 14 -3.54 -12.15 5.27
CA SER A 14 -3.76 -13.34 6.07
C SER A 14 -4.79 -13.12 7.18
N ILE A 15 -4.78 -11.94 7.83
CA ILE A 15 -5.76 -11.66 8.87
C ILE A 15 -7.20 -11.65 8.32
N ALA A 16 -7.43 -11.17 7.09
CA ALA A 16 -8.77 -11.15 6.51
C ALA A 16 -9.37 -12.55 6.37
N VAL A 17 -8.54 -13.55 6.04
CA VAL A 17 -8.95 -14.96 6.03
C VAL A 17 -9.23 -15.46 7.43
N LEU A 18 -8.39 -15.12 8.40
CA LEU A 18 -8.57 -15.57 9.79
C LEU A 18 -9.82 -14.97 10.44
N LEU A 19 -10.21 -13.74 10.07
CA LEU A 19 -11.43 -13.10 10.58
C LEU A 19 -12.71 -13.90 10.24
N SER A 20 -12.71 -14.66 9.15
CA SER A 20 -13.84 -15.53 8.76
C SER A 20 -13.79 -16.91 9.40
N SER A 21 -12.72 -17.26 10.11
CA SER A 21 -12.56 -18.58 10.75
C SER A 21 -13.26 -18.66 12.09
N PRO A 22 -14.25 -19.57 12.28
CA PRO A 22 -14.90 -19.77 13.59
C PRO A 22 -13.91 -20.17 14.69
N ALA A 23 -12.90 -20.98 14.35
CA ALA A 23 -11.88 -21.42 15.31
C ALA A 23 -11.02 -20.23 15.80
N PHE A 24 -10.72 -19.26 14.95
CA PHE A 24 -10.01 -18.04 15.33
C PHE A 24 -10.89 -17.14 16.20
N GLN A 25 -12.15 -16.93 15.79
CA GLN A 25 -13.11 -16.12 16.55
C GLN A 25 -13.36 -16.68 17.93
N GLY A 26 -13.61 -18.00 18.04
CA GLY A 26 -13.84 -18.69 19.30
C GLY A 26 -12.64 -18.65 20.24
N ALA A 27 -11.42 -18.83 19.71
CA ALA A 27 -10.19 -18.76 20.51
C ALA A 27 -9.95 -17.36 21.12
N LEU A 28 -10.45 -16.29 20.47
CA LEU A 28 -10.33 -14.92 20.96
C LEU A 28 -11.58 -14.43 21.71
N GLY A 29 -12.66 -15.23 21.79
CA GLY A 29 -13.92 -14.85 22.44
C GLY A 29 -14.65 -13.70 21.75
N VAL A 30 -14.65 -13.67 20.40
CA VAL A 30 -15.24 -12.60 19.58
C VAL A 30 -16.22 -13.14 18.53
N GLU A 31 -16.82 -14.29 18.78
CA GLU A 31 -17.82 -14.88 17.89
C GLU A 31 -19.01 -13.93 17.71
N GLY A 32 -19.35 -13.62 16.45
CA GLY A 32 -20.43 -12.71 16.10
C GLY A 32 -20.15 -11.22 16.36
N GLU A 33 -19.00 -10.84 16.91
CA GLU A 33 -18.64 -9.46 17.18
C GLU A 33 -17.89 -8.82 15.98
N THR A 34 -18.60 -8.56 14.89
CA THR A 34 -18.05 -8.00 13.65
C THR A 34 -17.24 -6.71 13.86
N THR A 35 -17.66 -5.87 14.82
CA THR A 35 -16.95 -4.63 15.16
C THR A 35 -15.56 -4.90 15.74
N LYS A 36 -15.44 -5.84 16.67
CA LYS A 36 -14.12 -6.21 17.24
C LYS A 36 -13.22 -6.84 16.18
N LEU A 37 -13.77 -7.69 15.33
CA LEU A 37 -13.04 -8.27 14.20
C LEU A 37 -12.52 -7.18 13.26
N GLY A 38 -13.35 -6.19 12.93
CA GLY A 38 -12.95 -5.03 12.13
C GLY A 38 -11.81 -4.22 12.77
N PHE A 39 -11.80 -4.08 14.09
CA PHE A 39 -10.73 -3.36 14.79
C PHE A 39 -9.35 -4.05 14.68
N LEU A 40 -9.28 -5.35 14.50
CA LEU A 40 -8.00 -6.04 14.25
C LEU A 40 -7.34 -5.56 12.94
N MET A 41 -8.14 -5.24 11.91
CA MET A 41 -7.65 -4.70 10.65
C MET A 41 -7.38 -3.19 10.75
N THR A 42 -8.37 -2.44 11.27
CA THR A 42 -8.28 -0.98 11.39
C THR A 42 -7.16 -0.55 12.33
N GLY A 43 -6.98 -1.23 13.47
CA GLY A 43 -5.89 -0.96 14.43
C GLY A 43 -4.52 -1.11 13.79
N PHE A 44 -4.32 -2.16 12.99
CA PHE A 44 -3.10 -2.33 12.21
C PHE A 44 -2.91 -1.19 11.19
N LEU A 45 -3.92 -0.89 10.36
CA LEU A 45 -3.79 0.12 9.29
C LEU A 45 -3.54 1.53 9.84
N LEU A 46 -4.23 1.90 10.93
CA LEU A 46 -4.02 3.19 11.57
C LEU A 46 -2.60 3.29 12.15
N SER A 47 -2.18 2.29 12.92
CA SER A 47 -0.82 2.29 13.51
C SER A 47 0.27 2.23 12.45
N TYR A 48 0.05 1.50 11.35
CA TYR A 48 0.90 1.48 10.17
C TYR A 48 1.02 2.88 9.53
N GLY A 49 -0.11 3.56 9.32
CA GLY A 49 -0.15 4.91 8.76
C GLY A 49 0.58 5.92 9.64
N PHE A 50 0.29 5.94 10.95
CA PHE A 50 1.00 6.78 11.93
C PHE A 50 2.50 6.48 11.96
N SER A 51 2.87 5.21 12.05
CA SER A 51 4.26 4.81 12.07
C SER A 51 4.99 5.20 10.79
N SER A 52 4.37 5.01 9.62
CA SER A 52 4.93 5.46 8.35
C SER A 52 5.24 6.96 8.36
N MET A 53 4.32 7.77 8.87
CA MET A 53 4.45 9.22 8.95
C MET A 53 5.54 9.68 9.93
N PHE A 54 5.55 9.10 11.14
CA PHE A 54 6.40 9.57 12.24
C PHE A 54 7.73 8.83 12.34
N LEU A 55 7.85 7.59 11.89
CA LEU A 55 9.09 6.81 11.93
C LEU A 55 9.77 6.72 10.56
N GLY A 56 9.10 7.11 9.48
CA GLY A 56 9.69 7.12 8.13
C GLY A 56 11.01 7.89 8.07
N PHE A 57 11.13 9.01 8.81
CA PHE A 57 12.35 9.82 8.87
C PHE A 57 13.58 9.08 9.42
N LEU A 58 13.41 8.00 10.16
CA LEU A 58 14.54 7.24 10.72
C LEU A 58 15.51 6.77 9.63
N SER A 59 15.00 6.40 8.46
CA SER A 59 15.87 6.00 7.34
C SER A 59 16.58 7.16 6.63
N ASP A 60 16.26 8.41 6.95
CA ASP A 60 17.05 9.57 6.54
C ASP A 60 18.26 9.81 7.46
N ILE A 61 18.12 9.46 8.75
CA ILE A 61 19.15 9.63 9.80
C ILE A 61 19.99 8.36 9.95
N ILE A 62 19.31 7.23 10.07
CA ILE A 62 19.93 5.88 10.16
C ILE A 62 20.00 5.30 8.75
N SER A 63 20.94 4.41 8.50
CA SER A 63 21.01 3.72 7.21
C SER A 63 19.72 2.97 6.89
N PRO A 64 19.11 3.14 5.67
CA PRO A 64 17.93 2.40 5.26
C PRO A 64 18.07 0.88 5.39
N LYS A 65 19.28 0.34 5.21
CA LYS A 65 19.57 -1.08 5.43
C LYS A 65 19.30 -1.51 6.87
N LYS A 66 19.80 -0.73 7.85
CA LYS A 66 19.63 -1.05 9.28
C LYS A 66 18.15 -0.98 9.66
N CYS A 67 17.42 0.02 9.16
CA CYS A 67 15.99 0.13 9.38
C CYS A 67 15.23 -1.07 8.80
N LEU A 68 15.59 -1.52 7.58
CA LEU A 68 14.98 -2.69 6.95
C LEU A 68 15.25 -3.97 7.73
N TYR A 69 16.48 -4.18 8.22
CA TYR A 69 16.83 -5.36 9.03
C TYR A 69 16.06 -5.37 10.36
N ALA A 70 16.02 -4.23 11.05
CA ALA A 70 15.28 -4.10 12.30
C ALA A 70 13.78 -4.37 12.10
N MET A 71 13.19 -3.85 11.02
CA MET A 71 11.80 -4.10 10.66
C MET A 71 11.54 -5.59 10.46
N LEU A 72 12.32 -6.29 9.64
CA LEU A 72 12.14 -7.73 9.38
C LEU A 72 12.29 -8.57 10.65
N VAL A 73 13.26 -8.24 11.50
CA VAL A 73 13.44 -8.94 12.79
C VAL A 73 12.23 -8.71 13.71
N LEU A 74 11.75 -7.46 13.82
CA LEU A 74 10.58 -7.15 14.62
C LEU A 74 9.32 -7.85 14.09
N THR A 75 9.10 -7.86 12.78
CA THR A 75 7.98 -8.59 12.15
C THR A 75 8.03 -10.07 12.51
N ALA A 76 9.19 -10.73 12.36
CA ALA A 76 9.32 -12.15 12.71
C ALA A 76 9.01 -12.43 14.17
N VAL A 77 9.52 -11.59 15.09
CA VAL A 77 9.27 -11.74 16.54
C VAL A 77 7.79 -11.53 16.86
N ILE A 78 7.17 -10.46 16.33
CA ILE A 78 5.77 -10.14 16.59
C ILE A 78 4.86 -11.26 16.04
N MET A 79 5.10 -11.73 14.81
CA MET A 79 4.36 -12.86 14.22
C MET A 79 4.48 -14.11 15.07
N THR A 80 5.67 -14.43 15.57
CA THR A 80 5.85 -15.56 16.48
C THR A 80 5.00 -15.40 17.74
N ILE A 81 5.00 -14.23 18.37
CA ILE A 81 4.20 -13.96 19.58
C ILE A 81 2.71 -14.01 19.27
N MET A 82 2.24 -13.55 18.09
CA MET A 82 0.84 -13.63 17.67
C MET A 82 0.33 -15.08 17.59
N GLY A 83 1.20 -16.03 17.22
CA GLY A 83 0.87 -17.45 17.24
C GLY A 83 0.55 -17.99 18.64
N PHE A 84 1.01 -17.33 19.70
CA PHE A 84 0.75 -17.67 21.09
C PHE A 84 -0.36 -16.82 21.74
N ALA A 85 -1.04 -15.94 20.98
CA ALA A 85 -2.08 -15.09 21.53
C ALA A 85 -3.28 -15.93 22.03
N GLU A 86 -3.77 -15.58 23.25
CA GLU A 86 -4.87 -16.29 23.93
C GLU A 86 -6.09 -15.38 24.14
N SER A 87 -5.97 -14.09 23.85
CA SER A 87 -7.06 -13.13 24.02
C SER A 87 -7.13 -12.10 22.89
N TYR A 88 -8.32 -11.55 22.70
CA TYR A 88 -8.55 -10.45 21.75
C TYR A 88 -7.64 -9.24 22.03
N ALA A 89 -7.49 -8.85 23.30
CA ALA A 89 -6.67 -7.70 23.68
C ALA A 89 -5.18 -7.91 23.31
N GLN A 90 -4.65 -9.12 23.53
CA GLN A 90 -3.30 -9.48 23.10
C GLN A 90 -3.17 -9.41 21.57
N MET A 91 -4.11 -10.02 20.83
CA MET A 91 -4.09 -10.02 19.37
C MET A 91 -4.17 -8.59 18.82
N LEU A 92 -5.09 -7.76 19.34
CA LEU A 92 -5.20 -6.36 18.90
C LEU A 92 -3.93 -5.56 19.20
N THR A 93 -3.36 -5.72 20.39
CA THR A 93 -2.10 -5.05 20.76
C THR A 93 -0.98 -5.46 19.82
N LEU A 94 -0.83 -6.75 19.53
CA LEU A 94 0.19 -7.27 18.62
C LEU A 94 -0.03 -6.79 17.18
N ARG A 95 -1.27 -6.67 16.72
CA ARG A 95 -1.60 -6.07 15.42
C ARG A 95 -1.20 -4.60 15.34
N ILE A 96 -1.43 -3.82 16.41
CA ILE A 96 -0.99 -2.43 16.50
C ILE A 96 0.54 -2.34 16.48
N VAL A 97 1.23 -3.17 17.26
CA VAL A 97 2.70 -3.21 17.30
C VAL A 97 3.29 -3.64 15.96
N LEU A 98 2.67 -4.60 15.26
CA LEU A 98 3.04 -5.01 13.91
C LEU A 98 2.90 -3.85 12.92
N GLY A 99 1.79 -3.12 12.98
CA GLY A 99 1.58 -1.92 12.16
C GLY A 99 2.67 -0.86 12.39
N ILE A 100 3.06 -0.65 13.66
CA ILE A 100 4.18 0.25 14.00
C ILE A 100 5.50 -0.24 13.41
N ALA A 101 5.77 -1.54 13.47
CA ALA A 101 7.01 -2.12 12.95
C ALA A 101 7.11 -2.02 11.41
N GLU A 102 6.01 -2.28 10.68
CA GLU A 102 5.98 -2.33 9.22
C GLU A 102 5.76 -0.96 8.54
N GLY A 103 5.19 0.02 9.25
CA GLY A 103 4.82 1.31 8.68
C GLY A 103 5.92 2.00 7.87
N PRO A 104 7.20 2.02 8.30
CA PRO A 104 8.28 2.66 7.56
C PRO A 104 8.68 1.98 6.24
N MET A 105 8.17 0.79 5.93
CA MET A 105 8.62 -0.05 4.81
C MET A 105 8.63 0.66 3.46
N PHE A 106 7.54 1.33 3.10
CA PHE A 106 7.44 2.03 1.82
C PHE A 106 8.37 3.25 1.76
N ALA A 107 8.55 3.95 2.90
CA ALA A 107 9.51 5.04 3.01
C ALA A 107 10.96 4.56 2.83
N ILE A 108 11.30 3.40 3.40
CA ILE A 108 12.60 2.75 3.24
C ILE A 108 12.81 2.35 1.77
N ALA A 109 11.83 1.68 1.15
CA ALA A 109 11.89 1.24 -0.24
C ALA A 109 12.07 2.43 -1.19
N TYR A 110 11.26 3.47 -1.03
CA TYR A 110 11.38 4.71 -1.79
C TYR A 110 12.74 5.38 -1.62
N THR A 111 13.26 5.43 -0.40
CA THR A 111 14.58 6.03 -0.12
C THR A 111 15.70 5.27 -0.79
N ILE A 112 15.64 3.93 -0.79
CA ILE A 112 16.61 3.06 -1.47
C ILE A 112 16.57 3.36 -2.97
N VAL A 113 15.38 3.37 -3.60
CA VAL A 113 15.24 3.67 -5.03
C VAL A 113 15.80 5.06 -5.36
N LYS A 114 15.39 6.08 -4.63
CA LYS A 114 15.81 7.47 -4.88
C LYS A 114 17.33 7.67 -4.76
N ARG A 115 17.99 6.92 -3.86
CA ARG A 115 19.43 7.02 -3.62
C ARG A 115 20.27 6.15 -4.55
N THR A 116 19.68 5.14 -5.17
CA THR A 116 20.42 4.12 -5.94
C THR A 116 20.23 4.29 -7.45
N PHE A 117 19.04 4.71 -7.90
CA PHE A 117 18.68 4.76 -9.31
C PHE A 117 18.66 6.19 -9.86
N ALA A 118 19.01 6.34 -11.15
CA ALA A 118 18.90 7.61 -11.86
C ALA A 118 17.43 8.04 -11.99
N PRO A 119 17.13 9.37 -12.07
CA PRO A 119 15.74 9.86 -12.14
C PRO A 119 14.90 9.23 -13.26
N ARG A 120 15.52 8.90 -14.39
CA ARG A 120 14.86 8.26 -15.55
C ARG A 120 14.54 6.78 -15.36
N GLU A 121 15.02 6.16 -14.29
CA GLU A 121 14.82 4.74 -13.98
C GLU A 121 13.98 4.52 -12.72
N GLN A 122 13.65 5.60 -12.00
CA GLN A 122 13.02 5.52 -10.69
C GLN A 122 11.60 4.94 -10.75
N ALA A 123 10.83 5.20 -11.82
CA ALA A 123 9.50 4.61 -11.94
C ALA A 123 9.57 3.09 -12.14
N ARG A 124 10.46 2.59 -13.01
CA ARG A 124 10.68 1.16 -13.21
C ARG A 124 11.23 0.47 -11.96
N ALA A 125 12.19 1.10 -11.28
CA ALA A 125 12.73 0.58 -10.03
C ALA A 125 11.67 0.54 -8.92
N THR A 126 10.76 1.52 -8.89
CA THR A 126 9.62 1.56 -7.95
C THR A 126 8.61 0.49 -8.30
N MET A 127 8.24 0.33 -9.58
CA MET A 127 7.37 -0.74 -10.06
C MET A 127 7.84 -2.11 -9.57
N LEU A 128 9.14 -2.42 -9.72
CA LEU A 128 9.67 -3.74 -9.37
C LEU A 128 9.40 -4.15 -7.91
N TRP A 129 9.35 -3.24 -6.97
CA TRP A 129 9.01 -3.61 -5.60
C TRP A 129 7.52 -3.46 -5.29
N LEU A 130 6.81 -2.54 -5.98
CA LEU A 130 5.36 -2.38 -5.84
C LEU A 130 4.58 -3.60 -6.36
N LEU A 131 5.05 -4.27 -7.41
CA LEU A 131 4.48 -5.55 -7.87
C LEU A 131 4.39 -6.61 -6.76
N GLY A 132 5.16 -6.45 -5.68
CA GLY A 132 5.02 -7.27 -4.48
C GLY A 132 3.65 -7.14 -3.81
N THR A 133 2.93 -6.04 -4.01
CA THR A 133 1.58 -5.80 -3.48
C THR A 133 0.55 -6.76 -4.08
N PRO A 134 0.28 -6.74 -5.40
CA PRO A 134 -0.67 -7.65 -6.00
C PRO A 134 -0.20 -9.12 -5.98
N ILE A 135 1.11 -9.37 -6.08
CA ILE A 135 1.66 -10.73 -5.99
C ILE A 135 1.46 -11.28 -4.58
N GLY A 136 1.78 -10.50 -3.55
CA GLY A 136 1.58 -10.90 -2.16
C GLY A 136 0.11 -11.16 -1.84
N ALA A 137 -0.80 -10.32 -2.36
CA ALA A 137 -2.23 -10.54 -2.26
C ALA A 137 -2.68 -11.84 -2.94
N SER A 138 -2.26 -12.06 -4.17
CA SER A 138 -2.68 -13.22 -4.97
C SER A 138 -2.22 -14.56 -4.39
N ILE A 139 -1.02 -14.60 -3.81
CA ILE A 139 -0.46 -15.81 -3.20
C ILE A 139 -0.94 -15.95 -1.75
N GLY A 140 -1.12 -14.82 -1.05
CA GLY A 140 -1.42 -14.78 0.37
C GLY A 140 -2.72 -15.45 0.75
N PHE A 141 -3.77 -15.22 -0.01
CA PHE A 141 -5.08 -15.84 0.24
C PHE A 141 -5.03 -17.38 0.20
N PRO A 142 -4.66 -18.01 -0.92
CA PRO A 142 -4.67 -19.47 -1.01
C PRO A 142 -3.69 -20.13 -0.02
N PHE A 143 -2.54 -19.53 0.21
CA PHE A 143 -1.59 -20.04 1.20
C PHE A 143 -2.16 -19.99 2.62
N THR A 144 -2.78 -18.88 3.00
CA THR A 144 -3.36 -18.72 4.34
C THR A 144 -4.49 -19.70 4.56
N ILE A 145 -5.37 -19.90 3.57
CA ILE A 145 -6.45 -20.87 3.61
C ILE A 145 -5.86 -22.29 3.79
N TYR A 146 -4.87 -22.66 2.97
CA TYR A 146 -4.22 -23.95 3.06
C TYR A 146 -3.63 -24.24 4.46
N ILE A 147 -2.93 -23.25 5.04
CA ILE A 147 -2.36 -23.42 6.38
C ILE A 147 -3.46 -23.47 7.44
N LEU A 148 -4.49 -22.64 7.32
CA LEU A 148 -5.61 -22.60 8.24
C LEU A 148 -6.34 -23.95 8.30
N ASP A 149 -6.64 -24.51 7.15
CA ASP A 149 -7.42 -25.76 7.03
C ASP A 149 -6.63 -27.00 7.50
N ASN A 150 -5.31 -27.03 7.25
CA ASN A 150 -4.49 -28.21 7.55
C ASN A 150 -3.79 -28.13 8.92
N PHE A 151 -3.47 -26.94 9.41
CA PHE A 151 -2.62 -26.76 10.61
C PHE A 151 -3.23 -25.80 11.64
N GLY A 152 -4.38 -25.19 11.32
CA GLY A 152 -5.07 -24.23 12.18
C GLY A 152 -4.49 -22.81 12.14
N TRP A 153 -5.24 -21.88 12.73
CA TRP A 153 -4.97 -20.45 12.63
C TRP A 153 -3.62 -19.99 13.24
N ARG A 154 -3.18 -20.65 14.32
CA ARG A 154 -1.89 -20.32 14.96
C ARG A 154 -0.70 -20.61 14.04
N ALA A 155 -0.79 -21.69 13.28
CA ALA A 155 0.24 -22.07 12.32
C ALA A 155 0.44 -21.02 11.22
N THR A 156 -0.57 -20.24 10.87
CA THR A 156 -0.45 -19.14 9.90
C THR A 156 0.59 -18.12 10.36
N PHE A 157 0.55 -17.71 11.62
CA PHE A 157 1.51 -16.74 12.17
C PHE A 157 2.93 -17.33 12.26
N PHE A 158 3.06 -18.58 12.66
CA PHE A 158 4.36 -19.27 12.68
C PHE A 158 4.95 -19.44 11.28
N ALA A 159 4.12 -19.76 10.29
CA ALA A 159 4.54 -19.85 8.89
C ALA A 159 5.07 -18.51 8.37
N MET A 160 4.38 -17.39 8.68
CA MET A 160 4.84 -16.05 8.32
C MET A 160 6.17 -15.68 9.00
N ALA A 161 6.30 -15.96 10.30
CA ALA A 161 7.55 -15.78 11.02
C ALA A 161 8.69 -16.59 10.39
N LEU A 162 8.44 -17.85 10.04
CA LEU A 162 9.41 -18.74 9.40
C LEU A 162 9.83 -18.21 8.02
N LEU A 163 8.91 -17.73 7.20
CA LEU A 163 9.19 -17.14 5.88
C LEU A 163 10.03 -15.85 5.99
N THR A 164 9.90 -15.12 7.09
CA THR A 164 10.70 -13.90 7.32
C THR A 164 12.18 -14.20 7.51
N ILE A 165 12.56 -15.37 8.05
CA ILE A 165 13.95 -15.75 8.31
C ILE A 165 14.78 -15.86 7.02
N PRO A 166 14.41 -16.69 6.02
CA PRO A 166 15.16 -16.77 4.77
C PRO A 166 15.14 -15.44 4.00
N LEU A 167 14.04 -14.68 4.11
CA LEU A 167 13.98 -13.34 3.54
C LEU A 167 15.00 -12.41 4.17
N LEU A 168 15.12 -12.40 5.50
CA LEU A 168 16.13 -11.59 6.20
C LEU A 168 17.56 -11.99 5.78
N MET A 169 17.85 -13.30 5.66
CA MET A 169 19.14 -13.78 5.18
C MET A 169 19.41 -13.29 3.75
N LEU A 170 18.45 -13.42 2.85
CA LEU A 170 18.53 -12.92 1.48
C LEU A 170 18.81 -11.41 1.45
N VAL A 171 18.06 -10.64 2.22
CA VAL A 171 18.20 -9.18 2.28
C VAL A 171 19.57 -8.79 2.82
N VAL A 172 20.04 -9.42 3.89
CA VAL A 172 21.39 -9.20 4.43
C VAL A 172 22.46 -9.54 3.39
N TRP A 173 22.32 -10.68 2.70
CA TRP A 173 23.28 -11.10 1.68
C TRP A 173 23.37 -10.13 0.49
N VAL A 174 22.20 -9.72 -0.04
CA VAL A 174 22.12 -8.76 -1.16
C VAL A 174 22.71 -7.41 -0.76
N PHE A 175 22.30 -6.88 0.39
CA PHE A 175 22.72 -5.54 0.81
C PHE A 175 24.14 -5.47 1.38
N ARG A 176 24.83 -6.59 1.61
CA ARG A 176 26.27 -6.58 1.85
C ARG A 176 27.06 -5.99 0.68
N LYS A 177 26.60 -6.24 -0.56
CA LYS A 177 27.28 -5.81 -1.80
C LYS A 177 26.78 -4.45 -2.32
N VAL A 178 25.64 -3.98 -1.83
CA VAL A 178 25.02 -2.72 -2.31
C VAL A 178 25.26 -1.62 -1.28
N ASP A 179 25.97 -0.57 -1.67
CA ASP A 179 26.18 0.59 -0.80
C ASP A 179 24.98 1.55 -0.88
N VAL A 180 24.01 1.38 0.02
CA VAL A 180 22.92 2.33 0.22
C VAL A 180 23.34 3.28 1.35
N SER A 181 24.33 4.13 1.07
CA SER A 181 24.78 5.11 2.05
C SER A 181 23.73 6.22 2.22
N THR A 182 23.83 6.96 3.33
CA THR A 182 23.04 8.18 3.56
C THR A 182 23.33 9.29 2.54
N LYS A 183 24.33 9.09 1.66
CA LYS A 183 24.74 10.04 0.62
C LYS A 183 24.13 9.65 -0.72
N SER A 184 23.52 10.63 -1.41
CA SER A 184 23.11 10.45 -2.81
C SER A 184 24.33 10.29 -3.73
N PRO A 185 24.20 9.68 -4.94
CA PRO A 185 25.29 9.58 -5.90
C PRO A 185 25.96 10.93 -6.22
N LEU A 186 25.17 12.02 -6.25
CA LEU A 186 25.65 13.38 -6.45
C LEU A 186 26.46 13.92 -5.27
N GLN A 187 26.13 13.52 -4.03
CA GLN A 187 26.89 13.89 -2.83
C GLN A 187 28.19 13.09 -2.70
N LYS A 188 28.20 11.82 -3.16
CA LYS A 188 29.44 11.03 -3.26
C LYS A 188 30.43 11.66 -4.24
N ALA A 189 29.95 12.11 -5.39
CA ALA A 189 30.78 12.76 -6.40
C ALA A 189 31.38 14.10 -5.94
N ARG A 190 30.74 14.79 -4.95
CA ARG A 190 31.21 16.04 -4.38
C ARG A 190 32.12 15.90 -3.15
N GLY A 191 32.40 14.69 -2.68
CA GLY A 191 33.32 14.47 -1.53
C GLY A 191 32.81 14.96 -0.17
N ASP A 192 31.53 15.31 -0.03
CA ASP A 192 30.96 15.90 1.20
C ASP A 192 31.02 14.93 2.39
N LYS A 193 31.74 15.35 3.43
CA LYS A 193 31.78 14.66 4.74
C LYS A 193 30.47 14.96 5.50
N HIS A 194 29.96 14.02 6.24
CA HIS A 194 28.77 14.02 7.12
C HIS A 194 27.81 15.22 6.98
N VAL A 195 26.54 14.94 6.62
CA VAL A 195 25.47 15.96 6.59
C VAL A 195 25.12 16.33 8.03
N PRO A 196 25.32 17.59 8.49
CA PRO A 196 24.97 18.00 9.84
C PRO A 196 23.45 17.87 10.10
N LEU A 197 23.04 17.56 11.33
CA LEU A 197 21.61 17.49 11.74
C LEU A 197 20.86 18.81 11.44
N SER A 198 21.55 19.95 11.52
CA SER A 198 21.03 21.27 11.14
C SER A 198 20.57 21.36 9.68
N SER A 199 21.26 20.68 8.78
CA SER A 199 20.93 20.65 7.36
C SER A 199 19.69 19.75 7.06
N HIS A 200 19.45 18.70 7.89
CA HIS A 200 18.22 17.91 7.81
C HIS A 200 17.01 18.73 8.25
N ARG A 201 17.11 19.46 9.35
CA ARG A 201 16.04 20.35 9.86
C ARG A 201 15.66 21.43 8.85
N GLN A 202 16.63 22.05 8.18
CA GLN A 202 16.36 23.02 7.11
C GLN A 202 15.64 22.39 5.94
N SER A 203 16.10 21.22 5.46
CA SER A 203 15.46 20.50 4.34
C SER A 203 14.05 20.02 4.71
N THR A 204 13.80 19.68 5.97
CA THR A 204 12.45 19.34 6.45
C THR A 204 11.54 20.56 6.43
N ARG A 205 12.02 21.73 6.82
CA ARG A 205 11.25 22.99 6.76
C ARG A 205 10.93 23.35 5.29
N GLU A 206 11.87 23.17 4.39
CA GLU A 206 11.67 23.37 2.95
C GLU A 206 10.63 22.40 2.37
N LEU A 207 10.63 21.13 2.83
CA LEU A 207 9.64 20.12 2.46
C LEU A 207 8.23 20.56 2.86
N PHE A 208 8.04 20.99 4.11
CA PHE A 208 6.73 21.43 4.61
C PHE A 208 6.22 22.72 3.95
N GLY A 209 7.11 23.59 3.46
CA GLY A 209 6.77 24.78 2.67
C GLY A 209 6.47 24.47 1.20
N ASN A 210 6.68 23.25 0.72
CA ASN A 210 6.54 22.90 -0.68
C ASN A 210 5.10 22.51 -1.04
N LEU A 211 4.38 23.39 -1.72
CA LEU A 211 3.00 23.13 -2.18
C LEU A 211 2.89 21.92 -3.11
N SER A 212 3.91 21.65 -3.93
CA SER A 212 3.92 20.47 -4.79
C SER A 212 3.93 19.17 -3.98
N PHE A 213 4.66 19.15 -2.85
CA PHE A 213 4.65 18.01 -1.93
C PHE A 213 3.26 17.76 -1.34
N TRP A 214 2.57 18.80 -0.88
CA TRP A 214 1.23 18.66 -0.31
C TRP A 214 0.19 18.27 -1.36
N ALA A 215 0.28 18.80 -2.58
CA ALA A 215 -0.58 18.36 -3.68
C ALA A 215 -0.41 16.87 -3.99
N ILE A 216 0.82 16.35 -3.95
CA ILE A 216 1.10 14.91 -4.12
C ILE A 216 0.52 14.10 -2.95
N CYS A 217 0.59 14.62 -1.71
CA CYS A 217 -0.01 13.97 -0.55
C CYS A 217 -1.55 13.90 -0.66
N VAL A 218 -2.21 14.98 -1.07
CA VAL A 218 -3.66 15.01 -1.29
C VAL A 218 -4.07 14.07 -2.42
N PHE A 219 -3.32 14.03 -3.51
CA PHE A 219 -3.52 13.02 -4.56
C PHE A 219 -3.44 11.60 -3.98
N ASN A 220 -2.44 11.32 -3.15
CA ASN A 220 -2.24 9.98 -2.58
C ASN A 220 -3.36 9.57 -1.61
N ILE A 221 -4.01 10.51 -0.95
CA ILE A 221 -5.23 10.27 -0.15
C ILE A 221 -6.30 9.64 -1.03
N ALA A 222 -6.63 10.28 -2.16
CA ALA A 222 -7.62 9.76 -3.11
C ALA A 222 -7.15 8.44 -3.77
N PHE A 223 -5.86 8.34 -4.06
CA PHE A 223 -5.26 7.18 -4.69
C PHE A 223 -5.36 5.92 -3.83
N LEU A 224 -5.03 5.99 -2.55
CA LEU A 224 -5.14 4.86 -1.64
C LEU A 224 -6.58 4.64 -1.13
N ALA A 225 -7.40 5.68 -1.04
CA ALA A 225 -8.83 5.54 -0.76
C ALA A 225 -9.52 4.68 -1.85
N TYR A 226 -9.22 4.91 -3.13
CA TYR A 226 -9.69 4.06 -4.22
C TYR A 226 -9.27 2.60 -4.03
N LEU A 227 -7.98 2.35 -3.78
CA LEU A 227 -7.46 1.00 -3.61
C LEU A 227 -8.16 0.25 -2.46
N TRP A 228 -8.22 0.84 -1.30
CA TRP A 228 -8.81 0.20 -0.12
C TRP A 228 -10.34 0.12 -0.20
N GLY A 229 -10.99 1.09 -0.85
CA GLY A 229 -12.41 1.03 -1.16
C GLY A 229 -12.73 -0.14 -2.08
N LEU A 230 -11.99 -0.28 -3.18
CA LEU A 230 -12.16 -1.38 -4.13
C LEU A 230 -11.90 -2.74 -3.45
N ASN A 231 -10.78 -2.86 -2.72
CA ASN A 231 -10.45 -4.12 -2.02
C ASN A 231 -11.54 -4.56 -1.03
N SER A 232 -12.16 -3.60 -0.33
CA SER A 232 -13.11 -3.92 0.74
C SER A 232 -14.50 -4.23 0.22
N TRP A 233 -14.95 -3.56 -0.85
CA TRP A 233 -16.34 -3.60 -1.28
C TRP A 233 -16.59 -4.33 -2.61
N LEU A 234 -15.54 -4.63 -3.39
CA LEU A 234 -15.70 -5.30 -4.67
C LEU A 234 -16.38 -6.68 -4.57
N PRO A 235 -15.96 -7.59 -3.68
CA PRO A 235 -16.62 -8.88 -3.56
C PRO A 235 -18.10 -8.76 -3.15
N THR A 236 -18.38 -7.90 -2.17
CA THR A 236 -19.75 -7.65 -1.68
C THR A 236 -20.62 -7.06 -2.78
N TYR A 237 -20.11 -6.12 -3.56
CA TYR A 237 -20.80 -5.54 -4.71
C TYR A 237 -21.18 -6.60 -5.75
N LEU A 238 -20.25 -7.51 -6.07
CA LEU A 238 -20.51 -8.58 -7.05
C LEU A 238 -21.57 -9.57 -6.56
N VAL A 239 -21.55 -9.92 -5.27
CA VAL A 239 -22.49 -10.90 -4.71
C VAL A 239 -23.85 -10.27 -4.40
N GLU A 240 -23.88 -9.19 -3.64
CA GLU A 240 -25.14 -8.63 -3.10
C GLU A 240 -25.87 -7.73 -4.09
N ASP A 241 -25.17 -6.93 -4.91
CA ASP A 241 -25.79 -6.02 -5.87
C ASP A 241 -26.00 -6.65 -7.25
N LYS A 242 -25.06 -7.49 -7.70
CA LYS A 242 -25.12 -8.12 -9.04
C LYS A 242 -25.55 -9.58 -9.01
N GLY A 243 -25.75 -10.17 -7.85
CA GLY A 243 -26.24 -11.55 -7.70
C GLY A 243 -25.30 -12.62 -8.27
N ILE A 244 -24.01 -12.33 -8.35
CA ILE A 244 -23.00 -13.29 -8.82
C ILE A 244 -22.74 -14.29 -7.69
N ASP A 245 -22.70 -15.58 -8.02
CA ASP A 245 -22.37 -16.62 -7.04
C ASP A 245 -20.98 -16.42 -6.44
N LEU A 246 -20.80 -16.84 -5.20
CA LEU A 246 -19.60 -16.56 -4.40
C LEU A 246 -18.32 -17.09 -5.08
N ASP A 247 -18.37 -18.27 -5.69
CA ASP A 247 -17.22 -18.89 -6.35
C ASP A 247 -16.78 -18.06 -7.59
N SER A 248 -17.74 -17.67 -8.42
CA SER A 248 -17.50 -16.78 -9.58
C SER A 248 -17.07 -15.39 -9.16
N ALA A 249 -17.64 -14.85 -8.08
CA ALA A 249 -17.27 -13.55 -7.54
C ALA A 249 -15.80 -13.51 -7.08
N GLY A 250 -15.29 -14.61 -6.53
CA GLY A 250 -13.89 -14.77 -6.16
C GLY A 250 -12.94 -14.63 -7.37
N ILE A 251 -13.26 -15.32 -8.48
CA ILE A 251 -12.49 -15.25 -9.72
C ILE A 251 -12.62 -13.85 -10.35
N PHE A 252 -13.83 -13.32 -10.45
CA PHE A 252 -14.08 -12.00 -11.04
C PHE A 252 -13.45 -10.85 -10.25
N SER A 253 -13.39 -10.97 -8.93
CA SER A 253 -12.69 -10.00 -8.08
C SER A 253 -11.19 -9.95 -8.33
N SER A 254 -10.57 -11.02 -8.83
CA SER A 254 -9.14 -11.06 -9.14
C SER A 254 -8.77 -10.31 -10.43
N LEU A 255 -9.69 -10.22 -11.40
CA LEU A 255 -9.41 -9.64 -12.72
C LEU A 255 -9.00 -8.15 -12.67
N PRO A 256 -9.65 -7.27 -11.88
CA PRO A 256 -9.19 -5.89 -11.69
C PRO A 256 -7.77 -5.79 -11.14
N PHE A 257 -7.36 -6.70 -10.23
CA PHE A 257 -5.99 -6.68 -9.68
C PHE A 257 -4.94 -7.14 -10.70
N ILE A 258 -5.28 -8.09 -11.57
CA ILE A 258 -4.43 -8.48 -12.70
C ILE A 258 -4.30 -7.30 -13.69
N ALA A 259 -5.39 -6.62 -13.99
CA ALA A 259 -5.38 -5.44 -14.84
C ALA A 259 -4.56 -4.28 -14.21
N MET A 260 -4.65 -4.09 -12.90
CA MET A 260 -3.84 -3.13 -12.12
C MET A 260 -2.34 -3.41 -12.27
N LEU A 261 -1.92 -4.68 -12.18
CA LEU A 261 -0.54 -5.09 -12.39
C LEU A 261 -0.04 -4.70 -13.80
N VAL A 262 -0.86 -4.94 -14.82
CA VAL A 262 -0.54 -4.51 -16.20
C VAL A 262 -0.39 -3.00 -16.26
N GLY A 263 -1.29 -2.24 -15.62
CA GLY A 263 -1.22 -0.78 -15.52
C GLY A 263 0.07 -0.29 -14.85
N GLU A 264 0.50 -0.93 -13.75
CA GLU A 264 1.77 -0.60 -13.06
C GLU A 264 2.98 -0.76 -13.99
N VAL A 265 3.03 -1.87 -14.72
CA VAL A 265 4.13 -2.14 -15.67
C VAL A 265 4.12 -1.10 -16.80
N VAL A 266 3.01 -0.94 -17.50
CA VAL A 266 2.88 0.02 -18.60
C VAL A 266 3.17 1.43 -18.13
N GLY A 267 2.60 1.85 -17.00
CA GLY A 267 2.78 3.17 -16.42
C GLY A 267 4.23 3.51 -16.09
N ALA A 268 4.98 2.53 -15.57
CA ALA A 268 6.39 2.71 -15.27
C ALA A 268 7.23 2.95 -16.53
N PHE A 269 7.06 2.13 -17.56
CA PHE A 269 7.82 2.26 -18.81
C PHE A 269 7.48 3.54 -19.58
N VAL A 270 6.19 3.86 -19.70
CA VAL A 270 5.72 5.08 -20.37
C VAL A 270 6.25 6.32 -19.65
N SER A 271 6.16 6.34 -18.34
CA SER A 271 6.62 7.46 -17.51
C SER A 271 8.13 7.69 -17.61
N ASP A 272 8.93 6.64 -17.56
CA ASP A 272 10.39 6.77 -17.66
C ASP A 272 10.83 7.21 -19.06
N ARG A 273 10.03 6.88 -20.11
CA ARG A 273 10.30 7.30 -21.49
C ARG A 273 9.97 8.78 -21.72
N PHE A 274 8.80 9.24 -21.24
CA PHE A 274 8.31 10.59 -21.54
C PHE A 274 8.61 11.60 -20.44
N ASP A 275 9.00 11.15 -19.26
CA ASP A 275 9.35 11.96 -18.07
C ASP A 275 8.22 12.91 -17.59
N LYS A 276 6.95 12.58 -17.90
CA LYS A 276 5.75 13.36 -17.54
C LYS A 276 5.00 12.71 -16.37
N ARG A 277 5.60 12.70 -15.19
CA ARG A 277 5.15 11.94 -14.04
C ARG A 277 3.83 12.45 -13.45
N ALA A 278 3.67 13.77 -13.35
CA ALA A 278 2.43 14.38 -12.86
C ALA A 278 1.24 14.10 -13.79
N LEU A 279 1.48 14.10 -15.13
CA LEU A 279 0.46 13.74 -16.11
C LEU A 279 0.01 12.29 -15.96
N MET A 280 0.96 11.35 -15.78
CA MET A 280 0.64 9.94 -15.59
C MET A 280 -0.15 9.71 -14.29
N CYS A 281 0.21 10.38 -13.19
CA CYS A 281 -0.55 10.34 -11.97
C CYS A 281 -1.97 10.91 -12.14
N ALA A 282 -2.12 12.08 -12.75
CA ALA A 282 -3.45 12.67 -13.01
C ALA A 282 -4.30 11.74 -13.88
N PHE A 283 -3.74 11.25 -14.99
CA PHE A 283 -4.40 10.29 -15.87
C PHE A 283 -4.88 9.03 -15.13
N SER A 284 -4.09 8.52 -14.19
CA SER A 284 -4.44 7.31 -13.46
C SER A 284 -5.75 7.45 -12.68
N LEU A 285 -5.96 8.54 -11.96
CA LEU A 285 -7.19 8.75 -11.20
C LEU A 285 -8.36 9.22 -12.08
N PHE A 286 -8.12 10.01 -13.13
CA PHE A 286 -9.19 10.34 -14.07
C PHE A 286 -9.70 9.09 -14.80
N GLY A 287 -8.79 8.23 -15.28
CA GLY A 287 -9.16 6.97 -15.91
C GLY A 287 -9.85 6.00 -14.94
N ALA A 288 -9.36 5.92 -13.69
CA ALA A 288 -9.99 5.11 -12.66
C ALA A 288 -11.42 5.59 -12.34
N GLY A 289 -11.61 6.91 -12.16
CA GLY A 289 -12.91 7.51 -11.94
C GLY A 289 -13.87 7.29 -13.10
N LEU A 290 -13.39 7.46 -14.34
CA LEU A 290 -14.18 7.19 -15.55
C LEU A 290 -14.60 5.72 -15.62
N GLY A 291 -13.69 4.79 -15.33
CA GLY A 291 -13.99 3.36 -15.29
C GLY A 291 -15.08 3.02 -14.26
N LEU A 292 -15.05 3.64 -13.06
CA LEU A 292 -16.14 3.48 -12.08
C LEU A 292 -17.48 4.04 -12.57
N LEU A 293 -17.49 5.19 -13.26
CA LEU A 293 -18.72 5.71 -13.85
C LEU A 293 -19.27 4.79 -14.97
N LEU A 294 -18.38 4.17 -15.75
CA LEU A 294 -18.79 3.16 -16.73
C LEU A 294 -19.41 1.94 -16.03
N VAL A 295 -18.86 1.47 -14.92
CA VAL A 295 -19.46 0.38 -14.12
C VAL A 295 -20.89 0.74 -13.71
N LEU A 296 -21.12 1.98 -13.27
CA LEU A 296 -22.45 2.45 -12.85
C LEU A 296 -23.46 2.58 -14.00
N SER A 297 -22.99 2.69 -15.25
CA SER A 297 -23.82 2.82 -16.43
C SER A 297 -24.14 1.49 -17.14
N ILE A 298 -23.57 0.37 -16.67
CA ILE A 298 -23.72 -0.94 -17.27
C ILE A 298 -24.65 -1.81 -16.41
N ASP A 299 -25.90 -1.97 -16.87
CA ASP A 299 -26.89 -2.79 -16.15
C ASP A 299 -27.04 -4.23 -16.68
N ALA A 300 -26.63 -4.49 -17.92
CA ALA A 300 -27.05 -5.68 -18.65
C ALA A 300 -26.04 -6.84 -18.75
N SER A 301 -24.75 -6.64 -18.41
CA SER A 301 -23.72 -7.68 -18.62
C SER A 301 -22.64 -7.68 -17.54
N ASN A 302 -22.56 -8.78 -16.79
CA ASN A 302 -21.50 -8.98 -15.81
C ASN A 302 -20.08 -8.88 -16.41
N ILE A 303 -19.91 -9.39 -17.65
CA ILE A 303 -18.62 -9.32 -18.36
C ILE A 303 -18.25 -7.88 -18.69
N ALA A 304 -19.19 -7.08 -19.20
CA ALA A 304 -18.93 -5.69 -19.52
C ALA A 304 -18.62 -4.86 -18.26
N MET A 305 -19.35 -5.10 -17.16
CA MET A 305 -19.12 -4.47 -15.88
C MET A 305 -17.73 -4.81 -15.32
N ILE A 306 -17.34 -6.10 -15.30
CA ILE A 306 -16.02 -6.53 -14.83
C ILE A 306 -14.90 -5.99 -15.73
N SER A 307 -15.16 -5.88 -17.04
CA SER A 307 -14.20 -5.26 -17.97
C SER A 307 -14.03 -3.76 -17.68
N ALA A 308 -15.10 -3.03 -17.40
CA ALA A 308 -15.03 -1.62 -17.00
C ALA A 308 -14.30 -1.44 -15.65
N MET A 309 -14.54 -2.34 -14.70
CA MET A 309 -13.86 -2.35 -13.40
C MET A 309 -12.36 -2.68 -13.55
N SER A 310 -12.02 -3.63 -14.41
CA SER A 310 -10.64 -3.97 -14.77
C SER A 310 -9.93 -2.80 -15.48
N PHE A 311 -10.63 -2.10 -16.38
CA PHE A 311 -10.11 -0.87 -16.99
C PHE A 311 -9.86 0.23 -15.94
N SER A 312 -10.79 0.43 -15.02
CA SER A 312 -10.63 1.37 -13.89
C SER A 312 -9.37 1.07 -13.08
N ALA A 313 -9.21 -0.20 -12.68
CA ALA A 313 -8.06 -0.66 -11.89
C ALA A 313 -6.74 -0.60 -12.68
N MET A 314 -6.75 -0.89 -13.98
CA MET A 314 -5.59 -0.74 -14.86
C MET A 314 -5.14 0.72 -14.93
N CYS A 315 -6.06 1.65 -15.10
CA CYS A 315 -5.75 3.08 -15.08
C CYS A 315 -5.15 3.50 -13.74
N TRP A 316 -5.71 3.05 -12.62
CA TRP A 316 -5.14 3.29 -11.29
C TRP A 316 -3.70 2.77 -11.20
N GLY A 317 -3.43 1.56 -11.67
CA GLY A 317 -2.11 0.93 -11.68
C GLY A 317 -1.04 1.81 -12.34
N VAL A 318 -1.37 2.55 -13.41
CA VAL A 318 -0.44 3.51 -14.06
C VAL A 318 0.13 4.52 -13.07
N GLY A 319 -0.65 4.93 -12.06
CA GLY A 319 -0.23 5.91 -11.05
C GLY A 319 0.77 5.37 -10.03
N ALA A 320 0.67 4.10 -9.66
CA ALA A 320 1.38 3.51 -8.52
C ALA A 320 2.92 3.72 -8.55
N PRO A 321 3.66 3.37 -9.59
CA PRO A 321 5.10 3.67 -9.66
C PRO A 321 5.38 5.15 -9.85
N ASN A 322 4.47 5.89 -10.47
CA ASN A 322 4.65 7.28 -10.85
C ASN A 322 4.55 8.25 -9.69
N ILE A 323 3.74 7.96 -8.68
CA ILE A 323 3.59 8.82 -7.51
C ILE A 323 4.91 8.95 -6.74
N PHE A 324 5.64 7.86 -6.54
CA PHE A 324 6.94 7.90 -5.87
C PHE A 324 8.02 8.56 -6.74
N ALA A 325 7.96 8.36 -8.05
CA ALA A 325 8.86 9.02 -8.99
C ALA A 325 8.59 10.54 -9.08
N LEU A 326 7.32 10.95 -9.00
CA LEU A 326 6.92 12.36 -8.92
C LEU A 326 7.38 12.98 -7.58
N LEU A 327 7.16 12.28 -6.47
CA LEU A 327 7.65 12.69 -5.16
C LEU A 327 9.18 12.87 -5.16
N ALA A 328 9.91 11.97 -5.83
CA ALA A 328 11.37 12.05 -5.93
C ALA A 328 11.84 13.31 -6.67
N LYS A 329 11.11 13.77 -7.70
CA LYS A 329 11.39 15.02 -8.40
C LYS A 329 11.02 16.26 -7.58
N ALA A 330 9.92 16.19 -6.85
CA ALA A 330 9.36 17.33 -6.13
C ALA A 330 10.05 17.59 -4.78
N THR A 331 10.84 16.65 -4.23
CA THR A 331 11.36 16.73 -2.87
C THR A 331 12.89 16.59 -2.79
N PRO A 332 13.56 17.26 -1.81
CA PRO A 332 14.99 17.12 -1.61
C PRO A 332 15.39 15.68 -1.26
N ALA A 333 16.58 15.25 -1.74
CA ALA A 333 17.08 13.89 -1.48
C ALA A 333 17.40 13.63 0.00
N LYS A 334 17.68 14.68 0.78
CA LYS A 334 18.06 14.58 2.20
C LYS A 334 16.90 14.16 3.12
N VAL A 335 15.65 14.41 2.69
CA VAL A 335 14.41 14.14 3.45
C VAL A 335 13.49 13.18 2.68
N SER A 336 14.08 12.29 1.89
CA SER A 336 13.30 11.36 1.06
C SER A 336 12.46 10.40 1.89
N ALA A 337 13.00 9.85 2.96
CA ALA A 337 12.24 8.94 3.83
C ALA A 337 11.15 9.67 4.60
N THR A 338 11.42 10.89 5.07
CA THR A 338 10.40 11.76 5.69
C THR A 338 9.25 12.01 4.70
N ALA A 339 9.58 12.42 3.47
CA ALA A 339 8.58 12.69 2.45
C ALA A 339 7.77 11.44 2.06
N GLY A 340 8.44 10.30 1.86
CA GLY A 340 7.80 9.03 1.55
C GLY A 340 6.95 8.50 2.71
N GLY A 341 7.40 8.67 3.94
CA GLY A 341 6.69 8.28 5.15
C GLY A 341 5.39 9.09 5.34
N ILE A 342 5.46 10.41 5.17
CA ILE A 342 4.28 11.30 5.25
C ILE A 342 3.28 10.96 4.14
N LEU A 343 3.76 10.84 2.89
CA LEU A 343 2.93 10.45 1.75
C LEU A 343 2.18 9.15 2.03
N ASN A 344 2.91 8.09 2.40
CA ASN A 344 2.34 6.76 2.64
C ASN A 344 1.44 6.75 3.89
N GLY A 345 1.80 7.49 4.94
CA GLY A 345 1.02 7.62 6.15
C GLY A 345 -0.36 8.23 5.90
N PHE A 346 -0.43 9.39 5.25
CA PHE A 346 -1.72 10.02 4.89
C PHE A 346 -2.58 9.14 4.00
N GLY A 347 -1.96 8.48 3.01
CA GLY A 347 -2.68 7.57 2.11
C GLY A 347 -3.27 6.37 2.85
N ASN A 348 -2.51 5.70 3.70
CA ASN A 348 -3.02 4.55 4.47
C ASN A 348 -4.02 4.96 5.55
N PHE A 349 -3.89 6.15 6.13
CA PHE A 349 -4.87 6.69 7.06
C PHE A 349 -6.23 6.90 6.36
N SER A 350 -6.23 7.51 5.18
CA SER A 350 -7.45 7.65 4.37
C SER A 350 -8.00 6.29 3.94
N GLY A 351 -7.12 5.37 3.56
CA GLY A 351 -7.46 4.00 3.20
C GLY A 351 -8.15 3.23 4.32
N ALA A 352 -7.72 3.42 5.56
CA ALA A 352 -8.37 2.81 6.74
C ALA A 352 -9.79 3.35 6.98
N LEU A 353 -10.05 4.63 6.65
CA LEU A 353 -11.35 5.27 6.82
C LEU A 353 -12.31 5.02 5.66
N THR A 354 -11.80 4.81 4.45
CA THR A 354 -12.61 4.69 3.24
C THR A 354 -13.67 3.59 3.31
N PRO A 355 -13.39 2.35 3.75
CA PRO A 355 -14.40 1.31 3.86
C PRO A 355 -15.54 1.69 4.83
N VAL A 356 -15.21 2.39 5.91
CA VAL A 356 -16.19 2.85 6.90
C VAL A 356 -17.09 3.94 6.30
N ILE A 357 -16.52 4.88 5.57
CA ILE A 357 -17.27 5.94 4.88
C ILE A 357 -18.20 5.32 3.84
N ILE A 358 -17.72 4.40 3.01
CA ILE A 358 -18.54 3.68 2.03
C ILE A 358 -19.67 2.93 2.71
N GLY A 359 -19.38 2.18 3.80
CA GLY A 359 -20.38 1.47 4.57
C GLY A 359 -21.46 2.39 5.14
N ALA A 360 -21.09 3.55 5.68
CA ALA A 360 -22.03 4.55 6.17
C ALA A 360 -22.90 5.12 5.04
N LEU A 361 -22.33 5.37 3.86
CA LEU A 361 -23.07 5.83 2.68
C LEU A 361 -24.08 4.78 2.21
N ILE A 362 -23.68 3.50 2.15
CA ILE A 362 -24.57 2.39 1.79
C ILE A 362 -25.70 2.27 2.81
N ALA A 363 -25.38 2.30 4.10
CA ALA A 363 -26.39 2.23 5.17
C ALA A 363 -27.40 3.38 5.12
N SER A 364 -26.98 4.59 4.76
CA SER A 364 -27.83 5.77 4.69
C SER A 364 -28.67 5.85 3.40
N THR A 365 -28.17 5.28 2.29
CA THR A 365 -28.83 5.37 0.97
C THR A 365 -29.56 4.09 0.58
N GLY A 366 -29.25 2.98 1.24
CA GLY A 366 -29.73 1.63 0.85
C GLY A 366 -29.16 1.12 -0.48
N ASN A 367 -28.10 1.76 -1.01
CA ASN A 367 -27.61 1.48 -2.35
C ASN A 367 -26.08 1.45 -2.40
N MET A 368 -25.50 0.35 -2.92
CA MET A 368 -24.06 0.20 -3.12
C MET A 368 -23.48 1.17 -4.17
N THR A 369 -24.31 1.67 -5.09
CA THR A 369 -23.94 2.69 -6.09
C THR A 369 -23.35 3.94 -5.43
N ALA A 370 -23.84 4.33 -4.25
CA ALA A 370 -23.35 5.49 -3.52
C ALA A 370 -21.85 5.38 -3.14
N GLY A 371 -21.40 4.17 -2.78
CA GLY A 371 -19.98 3.90 -2.48
C GLY A 371 -19.10 4.03 -3.72
N LEU A 372 -19.54 3.47 -4.87
CA LEU A 372 -18.79 3.57 -6.13
C LEU A 372 -18.73 5.02 -6.63
N LEU A 373 -19.86 5.76 -6.52
CA LEU A 373 -19.91 7.17 -6.89
C LEU A 373 -18.99 8.02 -6.02
N PHE A 374 -18.97 7.77 -4.70
CA PHE A 374 -18.02 8.43 -3.79
C PHE A 374 -16.57 8.20 -4.22
N MET A 375 -16.19 6.97 -4.54
CA MET A 375 -14.83 6.65 -5.01
C MET A 375 -14.52 7.35 -6.35
N ALA A 376 -15.48 7.42 -7.28
CA ALA A 376 -15.31 8.10 -8.57
C ALA A 376 -15.10 9.61 -8.37
N VAL A 377 -15.92 10.26 -7.55
CA VAL A 377 -15.78 11.69 -7.22
C VAL A 377 -14.43 11.98 -6.57
N LEU A 378 -14.03 11.14 -5.62
CA LEU A 378 -12.75 11.28 -4.93
C LEU A 378 -11.56 11.10 -5.89
N ALA A 379 -11.66 10.15 -6.85
CA ALA A 379 -10.66 9.94 -7.88
C ALA A 379 -10.53 11.18 -8.80
N PHE A 380 -11.64 11.75 -9.27
CA PHE A 380 -11.62 12.99 -10.07
C PHE A 380 -11.03 14.17 -9.30
N ALA A 381 -11.44 14.34 -8.04
CA ALA A 381 -10.91 15.40 -7.19
C ALA A 381 -9.38 15.25 -6.97
N GLY A 382 -8.92 14.02 -6.67
CA GLY A 382 -7.50 13.72 -6.52
C GLY A 382 -6.70 13.96 -7.79
N GLY A 383 -7.21 13.54 -8.95
CA GLY A 383 -6.59 13.81 -10.26
C GLY A 383 -6.47 15.30 -10.55
N ALA A 384 -7.54 16.08 -10.24
CA ALA A 384 -7.58 17.51 -10.48
C ALA A 384 -6.52 18.30 -9.67
N VAL A 385 -6.21 17.86 -8.44
CA VAL A 385 -5.20 18.50 -7.59
C VAL A 385 -3.80 18.50 -8.24
N LEU A 386 -3.50 17.52 -9.10
CA LEU A 386 -2.20 17.45 -9.79
C LEU A 386 -2.14 18.24 -11.10
N LEU A 387 -3.25 18.73 -11.65
CA LEU A 387 -3.24 19.46 -12.92
C LEU A 387 -2.25 20.65 -12.96
N PRO A 388 -2.12 21.49 -11.89
CA PRO A 388 -1.12 22.55 -11.88
C PRO A 388 0.33 22.05 -11.99
N LEU A 389 0.58 20.81 -11.53
CA LEU A 389 1.92 20.21 -11.54
C LEU A 389 2.30 19.57 -12.89
N VAL A 390 1.33 19.29 -13.77
CA VAL A 390 1.56 18.65 -15.09
C VAL A 390 2.49 19.46 -15.98
N ARG A 391 2.47 20.79 -15.85
CA ARG A 391 3.37 21.68 -16.60
C ARG A 391 4.79 21.75 -16.01
N ARG A 392 4.95 21.35 -14.76
CA ARG A 392 6.19 21.47 -14.00
C ARG A 392 6.98 20.16 -13.93
N TYR A 393 6.29 19.04 -13.89
CA TYR A 393 6.83 17.68 -13.70
C TYR A 393 6.26 16.73 -14.77
#